data_00f62d8198196df5a21595d666747c50
#
_entry.id   00f62d8198196df5a21595d666747c50
#
_cell.length_a   1.000
_cell.length_b   1.000
_cell.length_c   1.000
_cell.angle_alpha   90.00
_cell.angle_beta   90.00
_cell.angle_gamma   90.00
#
_symmetry.space_group_name_H-M   'P 1'
#
loop_
_entity.id
_entity.type
_entity.pdbx_description
1 polymer ?
#
loop_
_entity_poly.entity_id
_entity_poly.type
_entity_poly.pdbx_seq_one_letter_code
_entity_poly.pdbx_strand_id
1 'polypeptide(L)'
;SSKARIERFGGFKLFRKYRKANRISEFVRENKNIRSIFFDHWKSAEKINSDILKNIPNFCLVHSKEINHKKNSGLNKRVLISLEKVKFIIANSNFTKKLAIKIGLPEKKIHIIHPGHDEPLNIEDTISKDSDKLFGDSFPKILTVARLERRKNHQNILMCIRNLKEKFPKIKYISVGDGVEKKRLQTLVKELKLENQVVFLNKIDQKLKVSL
;
A
#
# COMPACT_ATOMS: atom_id res chain seq x y z
N SER A 1 9.44 -13.32 -24.69
CA SER A 1 8.71 -13.09 -23.43
C SER A 1 7.23 -13.30 -23.70
N SER A 2 6.62 -14.30 -23.07
CA SER A 2 5.18 -14.53 -23.17
C SER A 2 4.45 -13.34 -22.55
N LYS A 3 3.68 -12.60 -23.38
CA LYS A 3 2.84 -11.51 -22.88
C LYS A 3 1.80 -12.05 -21.91
N ALA A 4 1.70 -11.48 -20.71
CA ALA A 4 0.67 -11.85 -19.75
C ALA A 4 -0.73 -11.61 -20.34
N ARG A 5 -1.61 -12.63 -20.27
CA ARG A 5 -3.02 -12.50 -20.65
C ARG A 5 -3.78 -11.82 -19.50
N ILE A 6 -4.45 -10.71 -19.79
CA ILE A 6 -5.26 -9.96 -18.84
C ILE A 6 -6.73 -10.09 -19.20
N GLU A 7 -7.53 -10.64 -18.28
CA GLU A 7 -8.99 -10.67 -18.39
C GLU A 7 -9.62 -9.66 -17.43
N ARG A 8 -10.49 -8.78 -17.97
CA ARG A 8 -11.20 -7.75 -17.18
C ARG A 8 -12.65 -8.10 -17.04
N PHE A 9 -13.19 -7.99 -15.81
CA PHE A 9 -14.59 -8.30 -15.51
C PHE A 9 -15.41 -7.03 -15.40
N GLY A 10 -16.22 -6.79 -16.41
CA GLY A 10 -17.22 -5.70 -16.43
C GLY A 10 -18.53 -6.04 -15.71
N GLY A 11 -19.56 -5.20 -15.90
CA GLY A 11 -20.93 -5.41 -15.47
C GLY A 11 -21.19 -5.13 -13.99
N PHE A 12 -22.38 -5.48 -13.53
CA PHE A 12 -22.91 -5.05 -12.23
C PHE A 12 -21.98 -5.41 -11.07
N LYS A 13 -21.61 -4.44 -10.25
CA LYS A 13 -20.58 -4.53 -9.21
C LYS A 13 -20.87 -5.63 -8.18
N LEU A 14 -22.16 -5.84 -7.86
CA LEU A 14 -22.61 -6.83 -6.87
C LEU A 14 -22.23 -8.26 -7.24
N PHE A 15 -22.33 -8.62 -8.51
CA PHE A 15 -22.06 -9.97 -9.01
C PHE A 15 -20.63 -10.19 -9.52
N ARG A 16 -19.79 -9.14 -9.51
CA ARG A 16 -18.40 -9.22 -10.04
C ARG A 16 -17.58 -10.32 -9.37
N LYS A 17 -17.70 -10.48 -8.05
CA LYS A 17 -16.97 -11.49 -7.29
C LYS A 17 -17.33 -12.92 -7.70
N TYR A 18 -18.57 -13.16 -8.00
CA TYR A 18 -19.04 -14.48 -8.46
C TYR A 18 -18.58 -14.76 -9.88
N ARG A 19 -18.74 -13.79 -10.80
CA ARG A 19 -18.24 -13.96 -12.18
C ARG A 19 -16.72 -14.21 -12.20
N LYS A 20 -15.96 -13.45 -11.41
CA LYS A 20 -14.49 -13.67 -11.29
C LYS A 20 -14.18 -15.08 -10.77
N ALA A 21 -14.88 -15.55 -9.75
CA ALA A 21 -14.67 -16.87 -9.19
C ALA A 21 -15.04 -17.98 -10.18
N ASN A 22 -16.17 -17.86 -10.89
CA ASN A 22 -16.57 -18.81 -11.91
C ASN A 22 -15.54 -18.88 -13.04
N ARG A 23 -15.12 -17.73 -13.56
CA ARG A 23 -14.12 -17.68 -14.64
C ARG A 23 -12.78 -18.30 -14.24
N ILE A 24 -12.31 -18.05 -13.01
CA ILE A 24 -11.10 -18.68 -12.48
C ILE A 24 -11.31 -20.20 -12.42
N SER A 25 -12.47 -20.65 -11.97
CA SER A 25 -12.81 -22.06 -11.86
C SER A 25 -12.86 -22.75 -13.21
N GLU A 26 -13.45 -22.13 -14.20
CA GLU A 26 -13.47 -22.59 -15.59
C GLU A 26 -12.04 -22.67 -16.15
N PHE A 27 -11.28 -21.59 -16.03
CA PHE A 27 -9.91 -21.52 -16.51
C PHE A 27 -9.03 -22.64 -15.91
N VAL A 28 -9.19 -22.92 -14.63
CA VAL A 28 -8.46 -23.99 -13.94
C VAL A 28 -8.86 -25.37 -14.47
N ARG A 29 -10.14 -25.60 -14.78
CA ARG A 29 -10.63 -26.86 -15.34
C ARG A 29 -10.16 -27.09 -16.79
N GLU A 30 -10.12 -26.01 -17.57
CA GLU A 30 -9.70 -26.03 -18.98
C GLU A 30 -8.18 -26.21 -19.14
N ASN A 31 -7.39 -25.81 -18.15
CA ASN A 31 -5.93 -25.77 -18.26
C ASN A 31 -5.27 -26.66 -17.20
N LYS A 32 -4.93 -27.88 -17.58
CA LYS A 32 -4.26 -28.86 -16.69
C LYS A 32 -2.82 -28.49 -16.30
N ASN A 33 -2.20 -27.55 -16.99
CA ASN A 33 -0.80 -27.15 -16.79
C ASN A 33 -0.62 -26.01 -15.78
N ILE A 34 -1.66 -25.63 -15.01
CA ILE A 34 -1.56 -24.61 -13.98
C ILE A 34 -0.72 -25.13 -12.82
N ARG A 35 0.41 -24.48 -12.58
CA ARG A 35 1.34 -24.87 -11.52
C ARG A 35 0.97 -24.24 -10.17
N SER A 36 0.38 -23.04 -10.16
CA SER A 36 0.00 -22.33 -8.94
C SER A 36 -1.02 -21.23 -9.21
N ILE A 37 -1.69 -20.80 -8.14
CA ILE A 37 -2.63 -19.66 -8.16
C ILE A 37 -2.19 -18.65 -7.12
N PHE A 38 -2.05 -17.37 -7.51
CA PHE A 38 -1.74 -16.28 -6.62
C PHE A 38 -2.95 -15.34 -6.49
N PHE A 39 -3.35 -15.08 -5.26
CA PHE A 39 -4.37 -14.08 -4.92
C PHE A 39 -3.70 -12.85 -4.36
N ASP A 40 -3.93 -11.71 -4.98
CA ASP A 40 -3.46 -10.40 -4.54
C ASP A 40 -4.20 -9.88 -3.28
N HIS A 41 -5.37 -10.47 -2.99
CA HIS A 41 -6.24 -10.05 -1.89
C HIS A 41 -7.19 -11.20 -1.51
N TRP A 42 -7.49 -11.37 -0.22
CA TRP A 42 -8.39 -12.41 0.29
C TRP A 42 -9.77 -12.46 -0.39
N LYS A 43 -10.30 -11.28 -0.82
CA LYS A 43 -11.57 -11.21 -1.56
C LYS A 43 -11.51 -11.93 -2.91
N SER A 44 -10.33 -12.07 -3.48
CA SER A 44 -10.15 -12.81 -4.74
C SER A 44 -10.34 -14.30 -4.55
N ALA A 45 -10.01 -14.84 -3.37
CA ALA A 45 -10.24 -16.24 -2.99
C ALA A 45 -11.65 -16.50 -2.43
N GLU A 46 -12.37 -15.46 -1.97
CA GLU A 46 -13.60 -15.57 -1.16
C GLU A 46 -14.67 -16.50 -1.76
N LYS A 47 -14.91 -16.41 -3.06
CA LYS A 47 -15.99 -17.14 -3.76
C LYS A 47 -15.51 -18.31 -4.59
N ILE A 48 -14.21 -18.62 -4.56
CA ILE A 48 -13.69 -19.80 -5.25
C ILE A 48 -14.04 -21.05 -4.45
N ASN A 49 -14.43 -22.11 -5.16
CA ASN A 49 -14.70 -23.41 -4.54
C ASN A 49 -13.40 -23.99 -3.95
N SER A 50 -13.47 -24.49 -2.72
CA SER A 50 -12.33 -25.13 -2.03
C SER A 50 -11.75 -26.31 -2.81
N ASP A 51 -12.58 -27.07 -3.53
CA ASP A 51 -12.13 -28.25 -4.27
C ASP A 51 -11.14 -27.89 -5.40
N ILE A 52 -11.32 -26.70 -6.01
CA ILE A 52 -10.37 -26.20 -7.01
C ILE A 52 -9.01 -25.90 -6.38
N LEU A 53 -9.01 -25.41 -5.14
CA LEU A 53 -7.79 -25.02 -4.44
C LEU A 53 -7.06 -26.20 -3.79
N LYS A 54 -7.73 -27.35 -3.58
CA LYS A 54 -7.12 -28.53 -2.93
C LYS A 54 -5.93 -29.10 -3.72
N ASN A 55 -6.06 -29.15 -5.04
CA ASN A 55 -5.13 -29.87 -5.91
C ASN A 55 -4.04 -28.98 -6.52
N ILE A 56 -4.14 -27.67 -6.38
CA ILE A 56 -3.19 -26.71 -6.95
C ILE A 56 -2.54 -25.91 -5.83
N PRO A 57 -1.20 -25.75 -5.81
CA PRO A 57 -0.53 -24.81 -4.91
C PRO A 57 -1.14 -23.42 -5.05
N ASN A 58 -1.58 -22.83 -3.94
CA ASN A 58 -2.22 -21.53 -3.98
C ASN A 58 -1.76 -20.66 -2.82
N PHE A 59 -1.60 -19.38 -3.14
CA PHE A 59 -1.00 -18.38 -2.29
C PHE A 59 -1.92 -17.16 -2.21
N CYS A 60 -2.05 -16.56 -1.04
CA CYS A 60 -2.75 -15.29 -0.88
C CYS A 60 -1.84 -14.28 -0.19
N LEU A 61 -1.58 -13.16 -0.88
CA LEU A 61 -0.89 -12.03 -0.27
C LEU A 61 -1.87 -11.31 0.67
N VAL A 62 -1.36 -10.96 1.85
CA VAL A 62 -2.12 -10.20 2.83
C VAL A 62 -1.35 -8.97 3.28
N HIS A 63 -2.08 -7.86 3.37
CA HIS A 63 -1.59 -6.61 3.93
C HIS A 63 -2.36 -6.26 5.19
N SER A 64 -1.73 -5.58 6.13
CA SER A 64 -2.32 -5.31 7.44
C SER A 64 -3.70 -4.65 7.40
N LYS A 65 -3.92 -3.65 6.52
CA LYS A 65 -5.18 -2.91 6.44
C LYS A 65 -6.37 -3.79 6.07
N GLU A 66 -6.19 -4.77 5.21
CA GLU A 66 -7.27 -5.60 4.66
C GLU A 66 -7.69 -6.75 5.55
N ILE A 67 -6.86 -7.10 6.53
CA ILE A 67 -7.15 -8.14 7.53
C ILE A 67 -7.40 -7.58 8.94
N ASN A 68 -7.07 -6.30 9.19
CA ASN A 68 -7.24 -5.67 10.49
C ASN A 68 -8.70 -5.24 10.72
N HIS A 69 -9.54 -6.23 11.01
CA HIS A 69 -10.94 -6.00 11.35
C HIS A 69 -11.21 -6.38 12.80
N LYS A 70 -12.23 -5.74 13.40
CA LYS A 70 -12.67 -6.08 14.76
C LYS A 70 -12.97 -7.58 14.84
N LYS A 71 -12.41 -8.25 15.84
CA LYS A 71 -12.63 -9.68 16.10
C LYS A 71 -14.13 -10.00 16.13
N ASN A 72 -14.52 -11.10 15.51
CA ASN A 72 -15.90 -11.57 15.36
C ASN A 72 -16.83 -10.67 14.52
N SER A 73 -16.32 -9.59 13.89
CA SER A 73 -17.12 -8.83 12.94
C SER A 73 -17.38 -9.65 11.65
N GLY A 74 -18.42 -9.27 10.90
CA GLY A 74 -18.72 -9.94 9.62
C GLY A 74 -17.56 -9.92 8.63
N LEU A 75 -16.74 -8.84 8.61
CA LEU A 75 -15.54 -8.78 7.79
C LEU A 75 -14.44 -9.72 8.31
N ASN A 76 -14.22 -9.79 9.63
CA ASN A 76 -13.25 -10.71 10.21
C ASN A 76 -13.61 -12.17 9.89
N LYS A 77 -14.87 -12.56 10.07
CA LYS A 77 -15.34 -13.92 9.71
C LYS A 77 -15.11 -14.24 8.22
N ARG A 78 -15.40 -13.29 7.34
CA ARG A 78 -15.17 -13.47 5.89
C ARG A 78 -13.69 -13.62 5.54
N VAL A 79 -12.80 -12.85 6.17
CA VAL A 79 -11.35 -13.00 6.01
C VAL A 79 -10.91 -14.40 6.41
N LEU A 80 -11.32 -14.87 7.60
CA LEU A 80 -10.95 -16.19 8.11
C LEU A 80 -11.42 -17.30 7.17
N ILE A 81 -12.70 -17.32 6.82
CA ILE A 81 -13.28 -18.33 5.90
C ILE A 81 -12.56 -18.32 4.54
N SER A 82 -12.21 -17.14 4.02
CA SER A 82 -11.56 -17.02 2.73
C SER A 82 -10.12 -17.53 2.76
N LEU A 83 -9.37 -17.21 3.81
CA LEU A 83 -7.96 -17.57 3.94
C LEU A 83 -7.76 -19.00 4.48
N GLU A 84 -8.75 -19.57 5.13
CA GLU A 84 -8.73 -20.98 5.56
C GLU A 84 -8.62 -21.95 4.36
N LYS A 85 -9.25 -21.62 3.24
CA LYS A 85 -9.20 -22.41 1.98
C LYS A 85 -7.83 -22.35 1.30
N VAL A 86 -7.04 -21.30 1.57
CA VAL A 86 -5.75 -21.09 0.92
C VAL A 86 -4.68 -21.94 1.58
N LYS A 87 -3.78 -22.52 0.78
CA LYS A 87 -2.67 -23.34 1.31
C LYS A 87 -1.61 -22.48 2.00
N PHE A 88 -1.22 -21.39 1.37
CA PHE A 88 -0.14 -20.51 1.85
C PHE A 88 -0.60 -19.06 1.93
N ILE A 89 -0.36 -18.42 3.06
CA ILE A 89 -0.65 -17.01 3.30
C ILE A 89 0.68 -16.26 3.33
N ILE A 90 0.83 -15.29 2.44
CA ILE A 90 2.06 -14.48 2.35
C ILE A 90 1.84 -13.15 3.04
N ALA A 91 2.46 -12.96 4.18
CA ALA A 91 2.47 -11.69 4.90
C ALA A 91 3.66 -10.83 4.45
N ASN A 92 3.42 -9.55 4.17
CA ASN A 92 4.45 -8.64 3.69
C ASN A 92 5.41 -8.13 4.79
N SER A 93 5.18 -8.49 6.05
CA SER A 93 6.01 -8.08 7.19
C SER A 93 5.73 -8.92 8.43
N ASN A 94 6.64 -8.88 9.41
CA ASN A 94 6.44 -9.45 10.74
C ASN A 94 5.19 -8.89 11.42
N PHE A 95 4.91 -7.59 11.28
CA PHE A 95 3.69 -6.97 11.81
C PHE A 95 2.43 -7.60 11.22
N THR A 96 2.39 -7.78 9.90
CA THR A 96 1.24 -8.40 9.21
C THR A 96 1.08 -9.87 9.61
N LYS A 97 2.18 -10.63 9.78
CA LYS A 97 2.13 -12.01 10.32
C LYS A 97 1.52 -12.04 11.71
N LYS A 98 2.01 -11.22 12.64
CA LYS A 98 1.48 -11.14 14.01
C LYS A 98 -0.01 -10.78 14.02
N LEU A 99 -0.42 -9.86 13.16
CA LEU A 99 -1.83 -9.48 13.02
C LEU A 99 -2.67 -10.64 12.48
N ALA A 100 -2.18 -11.36 11.47
CA ALA A 100 -2.87 -12.53 10.91
C ALA A 100 -3.08 -13.63 11.96
N ILE A 101 -2.08 -13.91 12.80
CA ILE A 101 -2.21 -14.84 13.93
C ILE A 101 -3.23 -14.32 14.95
N LYS A 102 -3.15 -13.03 15.31
CA LYS A 102 -4.06 -12.40 16.27
C LYS A 102 -5.53 -12.49 15.88
N ILE A 103 -5.85 -12.43 14.59
CA ILE A 103 -7.22 -12.56 14.09
C ILE A 103 -7.70 -14.01 13.99
N GLY A 104 -6.82 -15.01 14.22
CA GLY A 104 -7.17 -16.43 14.27
C GLY A 104 -6.67 -17.30 13.11
N LEU A 105 -5.79 -16.78 12.25
CA LEU A 105 -5.21 -17.60 11.17
C LEU A 105 -4.08 -18.50 11.71
N PRO A 106 -3.99 -19.77 11.25
CA PRO A 106 -2.99 -20.70 11.72
C PRO A 106 -1.58 -20.30 11.29
N GLU A 107 -0.67 -20.17 12.25
CA GLU A 107 0.70 -19.70 12.01
C GLU A 107 1.45 -20.54 10.95
N LYS A 108 1.26 -21.85 10.96
CA LYS A 108 1.91 -22.77 10.00
C LYS A 108 1.63 -22.48 8.52
N LYS A 109 0.54 -21.75 8.22
CA LYS A 109 0.20 -21.33 6.86
C LYS A 109 0.80 -19.98 6.47
N ILE A 110 1.35 -19.22 7.44
CA ILE A 110 1.75 -17.84 7.24
C ILE A 110 3.26 -17.73 7.04
N HIS A 111 3.66 -17.32 5.86
CA HIS A 111 5.05 -17.09 5.47
C HIS A 111 5.29 -15.60 5.29
N ILE A 112 6.48 -15.13 5.66
CA ILE A 112 6.86 -13.73 5.45
C ILE A 112 7.66 -13.65 4.17
N ILE A 113 7.19 -12.83 3.23
CA ILE A 113 7.94 -12.42 2.06
C ILE A 113 7.85 -10.90 2.01
N HIS A 114 8.98 -10.24 2.26
CA HIS A 114 9.05 -8.79 2.19
C HIS A 114 8.88 -8.33 0.74
N PRO A 115 8.20 -7.19 0.50
CA PRO A 115 8.16 -6.59 -0.82
C PRO A 115 9.57 -6.34 -1.34
N GLY A 116 9.80 -6.63 -2.61
CA GLY A 116 11.01 -6.22 -3.29
C GLY A 116 11.02 -4.70 -3.52
N HIS A 117 12.16 -4.19 -3.88
CA HIS A 117 12.35 -2.83 -4.35
C HIS A 117 13.09 -2.88 -5.68
N ASP A 118 12.87 -1.88 -6.50
CA ASP A 118 13.65 -1.67 -7.71
C ASP A 118 15.08 -1.23 -7.34
N GLU A 119 16.03 -1.48 -8.22
CA GLU A 119 17.37 -0.94 -8.06
C GLU A 119 17.31 0.60 -8.04
N PRO A 120 18.22 1.26 -7.30
CA PRO A 120 18.31 2.72 -7.32
C PRO A 120 18.49 3.22 -8.77
N LEU A 121 17.67 4.21 -9.14
CA LEU A 121 17.85 4.88 -10.41
C LEU A 121 19.13 5.69 -10.39
N ASN A 122 19.89 5.65 -11.47
CA ASN A 122 20.95 6.63 -11.71
C ASN A 122 20.28 8.01 -11.89
N ILE A 123 20.64 8.94 -11.00
CA ILE A 123 20.08 10.29 -11.01
C ILE A 123 21.01 11.19 -11.79
N GLU A 124 20.47 11.85 -12.81
CA GLU A 124 21.20 12.84 -13.60
C GLU A 124 21.50 14.07 -12.73
N ASP A 125 22.67 14.70 -12.91
CA ASP A 125 23.10 15.89 -12.16
C ASP A 125 22.10 17.05 -12.23
N THR A 126 21.39 17.18 -13.34
CA THR A 126 20.33 18.19 -13.54
C THR A 126 19.19 18.01 -12.56
N ILE A 127 18.76 16.76 -12.33
CA ILE A 127 17.66 16.43 -11.40
C ILE A 127 18.10 16.60 -9.94
N SER A 128 19.35 16.26 -9.64
CA SER A 128 19.94 16.52 -8.33
C SER A 128 19.94 18.02 -8.00
N LYS A 129 20.37 18.87 -8.96
CA LYS A 129 20.33 20.33 -8.83
C LYS A 129 18.92 20.88 -8.63
N ASP A 130 17.90 20.30 -9.25
CA ASP A 130 16.50 20.71 -9.06
C ASP A 130 15.98 20.32 -7.68
N SER A 131 16.37 19.16 -7.14
CA SER A 131 16.05 18.80 -5.77
C SER A 131 16.74 19.72 -4.75
N ASP A 132 18.00 20.08 -4.99
CA ASP A 132 18.74 21.00 -4.14
C ASP A 132 18.12 22.40 -4.12
N LYS A 133 17.59 22.89 -5.25
CA LYS A 133 16.86 24.17 -5.31
C LYS A 133 15.60 24.17 -4.44
N LEU A 134 14.90 23.02 -4.32
CA LEU A 134 13.69 22.90 -3.50
C LEU A 134 13.98 23.12 -2.01
N PHE A 135 15.09 22.62 -1.52
CA PHE A 135 15.52 22.79 -0.12
C PHE A 135 16.42 24.04 0.05
N GLY A 136 17.27 24.33 -0.92
CA GLY A 136 18.28 25.40 -0.82
C GLY A 136 19.21 25.19 0.38
N ASP A 137 19.52 26.26 1.09
CA ASP A 137 20.33 26.28 2.31
C ASP A 137 19.55 25.94 3.59
N SER A 138 18.36 25.37 3.45
CA SER A 138 17.50 25.02 4.57
C SER A 138 18.13 23.95 5.46
N PHE A 139 17.94 24.09 6.78
CA PHE A 139 18.35 23.10 7.77
C PHE A 139 17.47 23.19 9.03
N PRO A 140 16.94 22.09 9.56
CA PRO A 140 16.92 20.72 8.98
C PRO A 140 16.05 20.63 7.72
N LYS A 141 16.39 19.70 6.83
CA LYS A 141 15.58 19.30 5.66
C LYS A 141 14.69 18.13 6.05
N ILE A 142 13.37 18.29 5.91
CA ILE A 142 12.38 17.24 6.26
C ILE A 142 11.58 16.91 5.03
N LEU A 143 11.49 15.60 4.70
CA LEU A 143 10.75 15.09 3.56
C LEU A 143 9.68 14.08 3.99
N THR A 144 8.50 14.17 3.38
CA THR A 144 7.50 13.09 3.42
C THR A 144 6.99 12.79 2.03
N VAL A 145 7.11 11.53 1.62
CA VAL A 145 6.54 11.02 0.36
C VAL A 145 5.36 10.13 0.70
N ALA A 146 4.14 10.67 0.70
CA ALA A 146 2.94 9.93 1.07
C ALA A 146 1.67 10.61 0.58
N ARG A 147 0.57 9.82 0.46
CA ARG A 147 -0.76 10.39 0.27
C ARG A 147 -1.14 11.28 1.46
N LEU A 148 -1.77 12.43 1.18
CA LEU A 148 -2.28 13.33 2.20
C LEU A 148 -3.58 12.77 2.79
N GLU A 149 -3.43 11.75 3.64
CA GLU A 149 -4.48 11.07 4.38
C GLU A 149 -4.26 11.23 5.89
N ARG A 150 -5.33 11.29 6.67
CA ARG A 150 -5.28 11.47 8.13
C ARG A 150 -4.33 10.48 8.83
N ARG A 151 -4.31 9.21 8.38
CA ARG A 151 -3.44 8.16 8.95
C ARG A 151 -1.94 8.38 8.72
N LYS A 152 -1.56 9.27 7.80
CA LYS A 152 -0.15 9.64 7.53
C LYS A 152 0.35 10.74 8.44
N ASN A 153 -0.55 11.34 9.21
CA ASN A 153 -0.26 12.21 10.34
C ASN A 153 0.58 13.45 10.02
N HIS A 154 0.43 14.02 8.82
CA HIS A 154 1.11 15.24 8.41
C HIS A 154 0.87 16.40 9.37
N GLN A 155 -0.28 16.44 10.03
CA GLN A 155 -0.61 17.46 11.02
C GLN A 155 0.42 17.51 12.16
N ASN A 156 0.84 16.38 12.70
CA ASN A 156 1.82 16.36 13.77
C ASN A 156 3.19 16.85 13.30
N ILE A 157 3.55 16.60 12.05
CA ILE A 157 4.78 17.16 11.47
C ILE A 157 4.70 18.68 11.46
N LEU A 158 3.58 19.27 11.03
CA LEU A 158 3.38 20.71 11.03
C LEU A 158 3.47 21.31 12.44
N MET A 159 2.90 20.64 13.45
CA MET A 159 3.01 21.06 14.85
C MET A 159 4.46 21.01 15.35
N CYS A 160 5.21 19.96 14.99
CA CYS A 160 6.63 19.87 15.33
C CYS A 160 7.43 20.99 14.68
N ILE A 161 7.20 21.31 13.41
CA ILE A 161 7.88 22.39 12.69
C ILE A 161 7.59 23.73 13.36
N ARG A 162 6.33 24.00 13.76
CA ARG A 162 5.97 25.18 14.51
C ARG A 162 6.83 25.35 15.77
N ASN A 163 7.02 24.26 16.53
CA ASN A 163 7.79 24.31 17.77
C ASN A 163 9.31 24.43 17.53
N LEU A 164 9.78 23.99 16.36
CA LEU A 164 11.20 23.97 16.04
C LEU A 164 11.67 25.20 15.27
N LYS A 165 10.78 25.97 14.64
CA LYS A 165 11.16 27.08 13.75
C LYS A 165 11.93 28.21 14.43
N GLU A 166 11.72 28.44 15.72
CA GLU A 166 12.48 29.45 16.47
C GLU A 166 13.94 29.00 16.67
N LYS A 167 14.15 27.71 16.99
CA LYS A 167 15.48 27.14 17.15
C LYS A 167 16.18 26.90 15.79
N PHE A 168 15.39 26.62 14.76
CA PHE A 168 15.87 26.35 13.39
C PHE A 168 15.12 27.23 12.39
N PRO A 169 15.48 28.51 12.24
CA PRO A 169 14.76 29.45 11.36
C PRO A 169 14.73 29.01 9.89
N LYS A 170 15.75 28.26 9.46
CA LYS A 170 15.87 27.73 8.09
C LYS A 170 15.29 26.32 7.92
N ILE A 171 14.53 25.77 8.91
CA ILE A 171 13.86 24.47 8.78
C ILE A 171 12.93 24.47 7.58
N LYS A 172 12.96 23.40 6.80
CA LYS A 172 12.06 23.24 5.66
C LYS A 172 11.46 21.85 5.60
N TYR A 173 10.16 21.80 5.36
CA TYR A 173 9.40 20.58 5.18
C TYR A 173 8.80 20.53 3.78
N ILE A 174 9.15 19.49 3.02
CA ILE A 174 8.55 19.20 1.73
C ILE A 174 7.68 17.96 1.86
N SER A 175 6.40 18.11 1.51
CA SER A 175 5.44 17.00 1.47
C SER A 175 5.06 16.70 0.04
N VAL A 176 5.47 15.52 -0.44
CA VAL A 176 5.20 15.03 -1.80
C VAL A 176 4.01 14.09 -1.78
N GLY A 177 2.95 14.44 -2.50
CA GLY A 177 1.76 13.64 -2.65
C GLY A 177 0.48 14.45 -2.72
N ASP A 178 -0.64 13.75 -2.90
CA ASP A 178 -1.97 14.33 -2.95
C ASP A 178 -2.94 13.52 -2.07
N GLY A 179 -4.10 14.08 -1.74
CA GLY A 179 -5.12 13.41 -0.95
C GLY A 179 -6.16 14.34 -0.35
N VAL A 180 -7.15 13.74 0.29
CA VAL A 180 -8.33 14.43 0.85
C VAL A 180 -8.01 15.47 1.92
N GLU A 181 -6.87 15.34 2.61
CA GLU A 181 -6.43 16.26 3.66
C GLU A 181 -5.73 17.52 3.13
N LYS A 182 -5.44 17.64 1.83
CA LYS A 182 -4.60 18.70 1.27
C LYS A 182 -5.08 20.10 1.64
N LYS A 183 -6.35 20.40 1.37
CA LYS A 183 -6.92 21.72 1.67
C LYS A 183 -6.82 22.04 3.16
N ARG A 184 -7.18 21.08 4.02
CA ARG A 184 -7.12 21.24 5.48
C ARG A 184 -5.69 21.50 5.97
N LEU A 185 -4.71 20.75 5.44
CA LEU A 185 -3.31 20.92 5.81
C LEU A 185 -2.75 22.27 5.32
N GLN A 186 -3.15 22.74 4.15
CA GLN A 186 -2.78 24.08 3.65
C GLN A 186 -3.37 25.19 4.53
N THR A 187 -4.61 25.08 4.98
CA THR A 187 -5.20 26.02 5.96
C THR A 187 -4.41 25.99 7.27
N LEU A 188 -4.08 24.80 7.78
CA LEU A 188 -3.30 24.67 9.01
C LEU A 188 -1.88 25.28 8.89
N VAL A 189 -1.24 25.20 7.74
CA VAL A 189 0.06 25.87 7.49
C VAL A 189 -0.07 27.38 7.68
N LYS A 190 -1.13 28.00 7.16
CA LYS A 190 -1.41 29.45 7.33
C LYS A 190 -1.70 29.79 8.78
N GLU A 191 -2.56 29.03 9.46
CA GLU A 191 -2.90 29.22 10.88
C GLU A 191 -1.65 29.16 11.78
N LEU A 192 -0.71 28.26 11.44
CA LEU A 192 0.55 28.10 12.17
C LEU A 192 1.66 29.06 11.71
N LYS A 193 1.41 29.91 10.69
CA LYS A 193 2.38 30.83 10.09
C LYS A 193 3.65 30.10 9.62
N LEU A 194 3.47 29.03 8.82
CA LEU A 194 4.53 28.14 8.34
C LEU A 194 4.73 28.20 6.81
N GLU A 195 4.18 29.21 6.12
CA GLU A 195 4.20 29.32 4.66
C GLU A 195 5.62 29.28 4.08
N ASN A 196 6.58 29.85 4.81
CA ASN A 196 7.99 29.88 4.39
C ASN A 196 8.72 28.54 4.65
N GLN A 197 8.23 27.72 5.58
CA GLN A 197 8.86 26.46 5.98
C GLN A 197 8.28 25.24 5.28
N VAL A 198 7.06 25.32 4.75
CA VAL A 198 6.31 24.16 4.26
C VAL A 198 5.96 24.26 2.78
N VAL A 199 6.32 23.25 2.03
CA VAL A 199 5.98 23.13 0.60
C VAL A 199 5.20 21.83 0.36
N PHE A 200 4.05 21.93 -0.29
CA PHE A 200 3.30 20.78 -0.78
C PHE A 200 3.53 20.61 -2.27
N LEU A 201 4.21 19.53 -2.65
CA LEU A 201 4.34 19.10 -4.03
C LEU A 201 3.28 18.06 -4.35
N ASN A 202 2.70 18.18 -5.54
CA ASN A 202 1.79 17.15 -6.07
C ASN A 202 2.58 15.87 -6.40
N LYS A 203 1.95 14.98 -7.16
CA LYS A 203 2.65 13.83 -7.70
C LYS A 203 3.79 14.31 -8.61
N ILE A 204 5.01 13.98 -8.24
CA ILE A 204 6.24 14.22 -9.02
C ILE A 204 6.67 12.92 -9.71
N ASP A 205 7.54 13.03 -10.71
CA ASP A 205 8.08 11.87 -11.36
C ASP A 205 8.99 11.02 -10.44
N GLN A 206 9.34 9.82 -10.89
CA GLN A 206 10.10 8.89 -10.05
C GLN A 206 11.54 9.36 -9.85
N LYS A 207 12.18 9.97 -10.86
CA LYS A 207 13.56 10.44 -10.78
C LYS A 207 13.71 11.56 -9.75
N LEU A 208 12.85 12.59 -9.82
CA LEU A 208 12.84 13.68 -8.84
C LEU A 208 12.53 13.18 -7.43
N LYS A 209 11.63 12.18 -7.29
CA LYS A 209 11.28 11.61 -5.99
C LYS A 209 12.45 10.87 -5.33
N VAL A 210 13.32 10.25 -6.10
CA VAL A 210 14.51 9.53 -5.58
C VAL A 210 15.63 10.51 -5.25
N SER A 211 15.68 11.67 -5.91
CA SER A 211 16.69 12.69 -5.65
C SER A 211 16.42 13.58 -4.42
N LEU A 212 15.15 13.63 -3.96
CA LEU A 212 14.75 14.35 -2.75
C LEU A 212 15.13 13.60 -1.47
#